data_d45e11a24baa919c526335680bc350b1
#
_entry.id   d45e11a24baa919c526335680bc350b1
#
_cell.length_a   1.000
_cell.length_b   1.000
_cell.length_c   1.000
_cell.angle_alpha   90.00
_cell.angle_beta   90.00
_cell.angle_gamma   90.00
#
_symmetry.space_group_name_H-M   'P 1'
#
loop_
_entity.id
_entity.type
_entity.pdbx_description
1 polymer ?
#
loop_
_entity_poly.entity_id
_entity_poly.type
_entity_poly.pdbx_seq_one_letter_code
_entity_poly.pdbx_strand_id
1 'polypeptide(L)'
;MEDFFYIRQNLQTVLEELRCAAGRAGRTPPLLVAVTKSASDDEVLALAACGVSAMAENRVQNFSARRELLASHGFAPALHLIGSLQTNKVKYIAPHVSMIQSVDSLRLAAEIERQAARAGRTIDVLCEINSGREAQKGGLLPEEANEFCRTLASDYPHLCLRGLMTMAPAVEREEEYRPYFRATRALWEAGTAAGLFGEAPVLSMGMSDSYRVAAEEGATMVRVGRSLFVKEF
;
A
#
# COMPACT_ATOMS: atom_id res chain seq x y z
N MET A 1 22.84 -6.22 -22.75
CA MET A 1 22.13 -5.34 -21.78
C MET A 1 20.67 -5.42 -22.18
N GLU A 2 19.82 -6.06 -21.37
CA GLU A 2 18.38 -6.02 -21.65
C GLU A 2 17.92 -4.56 -21.64
N ASP A 3 17.12 -4.19 -22.62
CA ASP A 3 16.58 -2.83 -22.69
C ASP A 3 15.33 -2.73 -21.80
N PHE A 4 15.46 -2.08 -20.66
CA PHE A 4 14.33 -1.83 -19.73
C PHE A 4 13.56 -0.54 -20.06
N PHE A 5 13.68 -0.03 -21.29
CA PHE A 5 12.97 1.18 -21.71
C PHE A 5 11.46 1.09 -21.54
N TYR A 6 10.90 -0.12 -21.72
CA TYR A 6 9.47 -0.40 -21.51
C TYR A 6 9.01 -0.07 -20.06
N ILE A 7 9.85 -0.27 -19.04
CA ILE A 7 9.49 0.06 -17.64
C ILE A 7 9.28 1.56 -17.49
N ARG A 8 10.13 2.38 -18.11
CA ARG A 8 9.96 3.84 -18.10
C ARG A 8 8.69 4.25 -18.84
N GLN A 9 8.39 3.65 -19.98
CA GLN A 9 7.18 3.92 -20.74
C GLN A 9 5.94 3.53 -19.93
N ASN A 10 5.92 2.32 -19.37
CA ASN A 10 4.81 1.84 -18.55
C ASN A 10 4.58 2.74 -17.33
N LEU A 11 5.65 3.13 -16.65
CA LEU A 11 5.56 4.07 -15.51
C LEU A 11 4.94 5.40 -15.94
N GLN A 12 5.37 5.97 -17.05
CA GLN A 12 4.83 7.23 -17.58
C GLN A 12 3.35 7.09 -17.93
N THR A 13 2.96 5.99 -18.60
CA THR A 13 1.56 5.69 -18.94
C THR A 13 0.70 5.59 -17.67
N VAL A 14 1.13 4.81 -16.67
CA VAL A 14 0.38 4.68 -15.41
C VAL A 14 0.24 6.02 -14.69
N LEU A 15 1.30 6.83 -14.62
CA LEU A 15 1.25 8.15 -13.97
C LEU A 15 0.33 9.12 -14.71
N GLU A 16 0.30 9.09 -16.05
CA GLU A 16 -0.58 9.92 -16.86
C GLU A 16 -2.05 9.49 -16.68
N GLU A 17 -2.34 8.19 -16.72
CA GLU A 17 -3.67 7.67 -16.47
C GLU A 17 -4.20 8.02 -15.07
N LEU A 18 -3.33 7.97 -14.05
CA LEU A 18 -3.66 8.41 -12.68
C LEU A 18 -4.02 9.91 -12.64
N ARG A 19 -3.22 10.75 -13.33
CA ARG A 19 -3.51 12.20 -13.42
C ARG A 19 -4.86 12.44 -14.13
N CYS A 20 -5.07 11.79 -15.25
CA CYS A 20 -6.31 11.94 -16.02
C CYS A 20 -7.53 11.46 -15.21
N ALA A 21 -7.45 10.30 -14.56
CA ALA A 21 -8.53 9.74 -13.77
C ALA A 21 -8.86 10.64 -12.57
N ALA A 22 -7.89 11.05 -11.79
CA ALA A 22 -8.06 11.96 -10.67
C ALA A 22 -8.60 13.31 -11.12
N GLY A 23 -8.07 13.85 -12.23
CA GLY A 23 -8.52 15.13 -12.81
C GLY A 23 -9.98 15.12 -13.23
N ARG A 24 -10.47 14.04 -13.84
CA ARG A 24 -11.92 13.88 -14.17
C ARG A 24 -12.81 13.98 -12.94
N ALA A 25 -12.32 13.53 -11.79
CA ALA A 25 -13.05 13.57 -10.53
C ALA A 25 -12.75 14.82 -9.67
N GLY A 26 -11.97 15.78 -10.18
CA GLY A 26 -11.57 16.99 -9.44
C GLY A 26 -10.68 16.67 -8.22
N ARG A 27 -9.84 15.64 -8.29
CA ARG A 27 -9.02 15.14 -7.21
C ARG A 27 -7.53 15.27 -7.49
N THR A 28 -6.72 15.23 -6.45
CA THR A 28 -5.25 15.11 -6.57
C THR A 28 -4.88 13.69 -6.98
N PRO A 29 -3.93 13.51 -7.93
CA PRO A 29 -3.44 12.19 -8.27
C PRO A 29 -2.85 11.45 -7.06
N PRO A 30 -3.18 10.16 -6.88
CA PRO A 30 -2.67 9.36 -5.78
C PRO A 30 -1.16 9.06 -5.92
N LEU A 31 -0.49 8.82 -4.80
CA LEU A 31 0.86 8.27 -4.79
C LEU A 31 0.88 6.88 -5.43
N LEU A 32 1.77 6.66 -6.37
CA LEU A 32 2.06 5.34 -6.93
C LEU A 32 3.05 4.61 -6.02
N VAL A 33 2.64 3.47 -5.50
CA VAL A 33 3.51 2.47 -4.86
C VAL A 33 3.75 1.34 -5.84
N ALA A 34 4.98 1.17 -6.27
CA ALA A 34 5.35 0.14 -7.24
C ALA A 34 5.50 -1.22 -6.56
N VAL A 35 4.70 -2.21 -6.97
CA VAL A 35 4.70 -3.56 -6.37
C VAL A 35 5.67 -4.45 -7.14
N THR A 36 6.77 -4.85 -6.49
CA THR A 36 7.92 -5.50 -7.13
C THR A 36 7.98 -7.02 -6.94
N LYS A 37 6.94 -7.63 -6.37
CA LYS A 37 6.89 -9.06 -5.98
C LYS A 37 7.19 -10.06 -7.09
N SER A 38 6.98 -9.71 -8.35
CA SER A 38 7.17 -10.58 -9.53
C SER A 38 8.26 -10.05 -10.47
N ALA A 39 8.90 -8.94 -10.16
CA ALA A 39 9.93 -8.33 -10.96
C ALA A 39 11.30 -8.98 -10.69
N SER A 40 12.13 -9.08 -11.72
CA SER A 40 13.55 -9.43 -11.59
C SER A 40 14.33 -8.31 -10.89
N ASP A 41 15.53 -8.61 -10.45
CA ASP A 41 16.40 -7.64 -9.78
C ASP A 41 16.76 -6.47 -10.72
N ASP A 42 17.04 -6.76 -11.99
CA ASP A 42 17.35 -5.75 -13.00
C ASP A 42 16.14 -4.84 -13.30
N GLU A 43 14.93 -5.40 -13.37
CA GLU A 43 13.70 -4.62 -13.53
C GLU A 43 13.46 -3.69 -12.34
N VAL A 44 13.72 -4.16 -11.12
CA VAL A 44 13.60 -3.33 -9.91
C VAL A 44 14.60 -2.18 -9.92
N LEU A 45 15.85 -2.44 -10.32
CA LEU A 45 16.87 -1.40 -10.44
C LEU A 45 16.53 -0.40 -11.55
N ALA A 46 16.04 -0.87 -12.70
CA ALA A 46 15.59 0.01 -13.78
C ALA A 46 14.43 0.91 -13.33
N LEU A 47 13.47 0.37 -12.57
CA LEU A 47 12.37 1.13 -12.01
C LEU A 47 12.86 2.15 -10.95
N ALA A 48 13.79 1.76 -10.08
CA ALA A 48 14.41 2.65 -9.11
C ALA A 48 15.14 3.82 -9.79
N ALA A 49 15.84 3.55 -10.88
CA ALA A 49 16.51 4.57 -11.70
C ALA A 49 15.52 5.55 -12.35
N CYS A 50 14.24 5.19 -12.51
CA CYS A 50 13.17 6.11 -12.93
C CYS A 50 12.70 7.05 -11.81
N GLY A 51 13.23 6.96 -10.59
CA GLY A 51 12.92 7.86 -9.48
C GLY A 51 11.62 7.55 -8.76
N VAL A 52 11.17 6.29 -8.77
CA VAL A 52 9.98 5.88 -8.00
C VAL A 52 10.25 6.05 -6.50
N SER A 53 9.39 6.80 -5.83
CA SER A 53 9.57 7.17 -4.42
C SER A 53 9.16 6.08 -3.42
N ALA A 54 8.28 5.15 -3.82
CA ALA A 54 7.79 4.08 -2.95
C ALA A 54 7.66 2.75 -3.72
N MET A 55 8.12 1.67 -3.07
CA MET A 55 8.00 0.31 -3.57
C MET A 55 7.39 -0.60 -2.51
N ALA A 56 6.78 -1.71 -2.92
CA ALA A 56 6.15 -2.63 -1.99
C ALA A 56 6.39 -4.09 -2.33
N GLU A 57 6.48 -4.89 -1.25
CA GLU A 57 6.55 -6.34 -1.30
C GLU A 57 5.41 -6.98 -0.51
N ASN A 58 5.04 -8.18 -0.91
CA ASN A 58 3.99 -8.94 -0.23
C ASN A 58 4.54 -10.00 0.74
N ARG A 59 5.85 -10.25 0.75
CA ARG A 59 6.52 -11.24 1.62
C ARG A 59 7.74 -10.64 2.27
N VAL A 60 7.94 -10.98 3.54
CA VAL A 60 9.08 -10.49 4.35
C VAL A 60 10.43 -10.86 3.73
N GLN A 61 10.55 -12.06 3.15
CA GLN A 61 11.79 -12.51 2.51
C GLN A 61 12.15 -11.63 1.31
N ASN A 62 11.15 -11.36 0.46
CA ASN A 62 11.34 -10.48 -0.70
C ASN A 62 11.65 -9.04 -0.26
N PHE A 63 10.96 -8.55 0.78
CA PHE A 63 11.23 -7.24 1.35
C PHE A 63 12.71 -7.08 1.75
N SER A 64 13.27 -8.04 2.48
CA SER A 64 14.66 -8.00 2.92
C SER A 64 15.63 -8.03 1.73
N ALA A 65 15.41 -8.92 0.76
CA ALA A 65 16.22 -9.01 -0.44
C ALA A 65 16.18 -7.72 -1.29
N ARG A 66 14.98 -7.14 -1.49
CA ARG A 66 14.81 -5.87 -2.22
C ARG A 66 15.51 -4.70 -1.55
N ARG A 67 15.41 -4.62 -0.22
CA ARG A 67 16.12 -3.58 0.53
C ARG A 67 17.64 -3.66 0.32
N GLU A 68 18.20 -4.86 0.41
CA GLU A 68 19.63 -5.09 0.21
C GLU A 68 20.08 -4.77 -1.21
N LEU A 69 19.31 -5.23 -2.21
CA LEU A 69 19.55 -4.93 -3.62
C LEU A 69 19.56 -3.43 -3.88
N LEU A 70 18.53 -2.72 -3.46
CA LEU A 70 18.40 -1.27 -3.68
C LEU A 70 19.52 -0.51 -2.97
N ALA A 71 19.80 -0.82 -1.71
CA ALA A 71 20.85 -0.17 -0.94
C ALA A 71 22.24 -0.37 -1.54
N SER A 72 22.55 -1.58 -2.04
CA SER A 72 23.87 -1.88 -2.68
C SER A 72 24.08 -1.10 -3.99
N HIS A 73 23.00 -0.59 -4.62
CA HIS A 73 23.05 0.25 -5.83
C HIS A 73 22.75 1.72 -5.55
N GLY A 74 22.71 2.14 -4.29
CA GLY A 74 22.54 3.56 -3.92
C GLY A 74 21.09 4.07 -4.02
N PHE A 75 20.08 3.19 -4.12
CA PHE A 75 18.67 3.56 -4.13
C PHE A 75 18.03 3.40 -2.74
N ALA A 76 17.16 4.33 -2.37
CA ALA A 76 16.49 4.35 -1.08
C ALA A 76 14.99 4.75 -1.19
N PRO A 77 14.17 4.07 -2.01
CA PRO A 77 12.73 4.33 -2.01
C PRO A 77 12.12 3.91 -0.67
N ALA A 78 10.97 4.50 -0.30
CA ALA A 78 10.18 4.03 0.82
C ALA A 78 9.72 2.59 0.56
N LEU A 79 10.05 1.65 1.45
CA LEU A 79 9.66 0.26 1.29
C LEU A 79 8.45 -0.07 2.17
N HIS A 80 7.37 -0.49 1.53
CA HIS A 80 6.12 -0.89 2.17
C HIS A 80 5.96 -2.42 2.18
N LEU A 81 5.35 -2.95 3.24
CA LEU A 81 4.80 -4.31 3.24
C LEU A 81 3.29 -4.24 3.00
N ILE A 82 2.79 -4.98 2.01
CA ILE A 82 1.39 -4.97 1.58
C ILE A 82 0.70 -6.33 1.67
N GLY A 83 1.42 -7.39 2.02
CA GLY A 83 0.85 -8.72 2.17
C GLY A 83 0.67 -9.11 3.63
N SER A 84 -0.06 -10.19 3.87
CA SER A 84 -0.31 -10.72 5.21
C SER A 84 1.01 -10.94 5.99
N LEU A 85 1.08 -10.38 7.19
CA LEU A 85 2.26 -10.38 8.03
C LEU A 85 2.06 -11.28 9.25
N GLN A 86 2.84 -12.36 9.30
CA GLN A 86 2.87 -13.22 10.48
C GLN A 86 3.64 -12.53 11.63
N THR A 87 3.13 -12.63 12.86
CA THR A 87 3.75 -11.98 14.03
C THR A 87 5.22 -12.35 14.22
N ASN A 88 5.60 -13.62 14.03
CA ASN A 88 7.00 -14.08 14.15
C ASN A 88 7.95 -13.50 13.07
N LYS A 89 7.41 -12.87 12.04
CA LYS A 89 8.17 -12.24 10.94
C LYS A 89 8.36 -10.73 11.11
N VAL A 90 7.59 -10.08 11.95
CA VAL A 90 7.64 -8.61 12.18
C VAL A 90 9.06 -8.13 12.49
N LYS A 91 9.79 -8.85 13.34
CA LYS A 91 11.16 -8.51 13.76
C LYS A 91 12.15 -8.29 12.61
N TYR A 92 11.93 -8.91 11.45
CA TYR A 92 12.84 -8.82 10.30
C TYR A 92 12.62 -7.54 9.47
N ILE A 93 11.43 -6.95 9.54
CA ILE A 93 11.10 -5.74 8.75
C ILE A 93 10.99 -4.49 9.60
N ALA A 94 10.59 -4.60 10.87
CA ALA A 94 10.37 -3.46 11.76
C ALA A 94 11.53 -2.44 11.78
N PRO A 95 12.81 -2.83 11.73
CA PRO A 95 13.90 -1.85 11.68
C PRO A 95 13.97 -1.02 10.40
N HIS A 96 13.30 -1.43 9.31
CA HIS A 96 13.55 -0.92 7.96
C HIS A 96 12.30 -0.53 7.18
N VAL A 97 11.12 -1.07 7.53
CA VAL A 97 9.87 -0.82 6.80
C VAL A 97 9.43 0.63 6.98
N SER A 98 9.01 1.26 5.89
CA SER A 98 8.43 2.61 5.95
C SER A 98 6.95 2.57 6.31
N MET A 99 6.20 1.59 5.79
CA MET A 99 4.78 1.43 6.09
C MET A 99 4.35 -0.03 6.00
N ILE A 100 3.52 -0.48 6.95
CA ILE A 100 2.82 -1.77 6.90
C ILE A 100 1.35 -1.51 6.59
N GLN A 101 0.86 -1.97 5.44
CA GLN A 101 -0.49 -1.68 4.98
C GLN A 101 -1.53 -2.76 5.33
N SER A 102 -1.11 -3.85 5.95
CA SER A 102 -1.90 -5.07 6.17
C SER A 102 -2.15 -5.38 7.65
N VAL A 103 -2.43 -4.33 8.45
CA VAL A 103 -2.73 -4.53 9.87
C VAL A 103 -4.22 -4.80 10.06
N ASP A 104 -4.55 -6.02 10.51
CA ASP A 104 -5.92 -6.52 10.61
C ASP A 104 -6.28 -7.15 11.97
N SER A 105 -5.37 -7.10 12.94
CA SER A 105 -5.61 -7.66 14.27
C SER A 105 -4.78 -6.97 15.36
N LEU A 106 -5.36 -6.84 16.56
CA LEU A 106 -4.65 -6.29 17.72
C LEU A 106 -3.43 -7.14 18.11
N ARG A 107 -3.49 -8.46 17.86
CA ARG A 107 -2.34 -9.34 18.06
C ARG A 107 -1.16 -8.96 17.16
N LEU A 108 -1.41 -8.65 15.90
CA LEU A 108 -0.38 -8.20 14.96
C LEU A 108 0.10 -6.81 15.36
N ALA A 109 -0.81 -5.89 15.67
CA ALA A 109 -0.49 -4.53 16.10
C ALA A 109 0.42 -4.52 17.34
N ALA A 110 0.12 -5.34 18.35
CA ALA A 110 0.93 -5.47 19.56
C ALA A 110 2.36 -5.96 19.25
N GLU A 111 2.52 -6.88 18.31
CA GLU A 111 3.86 -7.34 17.92
C GLU A 111 4.62 -6.28 17.10
N ILE A 112 3.94 -5.52 16.22
CA ILE A 112 4.57 -4.42 15.49
C ILE A 112 5.01 -3.34 16.49
N GLU A 113 4.15 -2.95 17.41
CA GLU A 113 4.45 -2.00 18.51
C GLU A 113 5.70 -2.42 19.28
N ARG A 114 5.73 -3.67 19.74
CA ARG A 114 6.86 -4.21 20.50
C ARG A 114 8.18 -4.16 19.71
N GLN A 115 8.14 -4.47 18.41
CA GLN A 115 9.34 -4.45 17.57
C GLN A 115 9.72 -3.02 17.16
N ALA A 116 8.76 -2.12 16.96
CA ALA A 116 9.00 -0.71 16.69
C ALA A 116 9.68 -0.03 17.89
N ALA A 117 9.15 -0.23 19.10
CA ALA A 117 9.75 0.23 20.34
C ALA A 117 11.18 -0.29 20.51
N ARG A 118 11.41 -1.59 20.26
CA ARG A 118 12.74 -2.20 20.33
C ARG A 118 13.73 -1.61 19.31
N ALA A 119 13.24 -1.23 18.14
CA ALA A 119 14.04 -0.58 17.09
C ALA A 119 14.22 0.93 17.31
N GLY A 120 13.60 1.51 18.34
CA GLY A 120 13.67 2.94 18.66
C GLY A 120 13.02 3.83 17.59
N ARG A 121 11.93 3.37 16.97
CA ARG A 121 11.26 4.09 15.87
C ARG A 121 9.75 3.97 15.90
N THR A 122 9.08 4.87 15.24
CA THR A 122 7.65 4.77 14.91
C THR A 122 7.47 4.19 13.51
N ILE A 123 6.47 3.36 13.31
CA ILE A 123 6.15 2.73 12.02
C ILE A 123 4.78 3.20 11.55
N ASP A 124 4.71 3.68 10.32
CA ASP A 124 3.44 4.00 9.66
C ASP A 124 2.65 2.71 9.39
N VAL A 125 1.37 2.70 9.73
CA VAL A 125 0.49 1.55 9.52
C VAL A 125 -0.84 1.95 8.88
N LEU A 126 -1.41 1.05 8.06
CA LEU A 126 -2.78 1.13 7.59
C LEU A 126 -3.57 -0.06 8.11
N CYS A 127 -4.83 0.16 8.46
CA CYS A 127 -5.75 -0.94 8.75
C CYS A 127 -6.26 -1.54 7.44
N GLU A 128 -6.13 -2.85 7.28
CA GLU A 128 -6.66 -3.56 6.12
C GLU A 128 -8.14 -3.84 6.31
N ILE A 129 -8.95 -3.42 5.33
CA ILE A 129 -10.41 -3.60 5.30
C ILE A 129 -10.80 -4.64 4.27
N ASN A 130 -11.51 -5.66 4.69
CA ASN A 130 -12.13 -6.66 3.83
C ASN A 130 -13.45 -6.10 3.28
N SER A 131 -13.36 -5.21 2.31
CA SER A 131 -14.52 -4.54 1.71
C SER A 131 -15.44 -5.50 0.95
N GLY A 132 -14.90 -6.63 0.48
CA GLY A 132 -15.66 -7.67 -0.21
C GLY A 132 -16.31 -8.70 0.70
N ARG A 133 -16.03 -8.68 2.01
CA ARG A 133 -16.52 -9.66 3.01
C ARG A 133 -16.21 -11.12 2.62
N GLU A 134 -15.06 -11.32 1.96
CA GLU A 134 -14.63 -12.66 1.54
C GLU A 134 -13.96 -13.38 2.71
N ALA A 135 -14.59 -14.46 3.21
CA ALA A 135 -14.15 -15.18 4.40
C ALA A 135 -12.70 -15.74 4.31
N GLN A 136 -12.22 -16.00 3.10
CA GLN A 136 -10.86 -16.49 2.84
C GLN A 136 -9.78 -15.40 2.76
N LYS A 137 -10.17 -14.12 2.76
CA LYS A 137 -9.24 -12.98 2.75
C LYS A 137 -9.07 -12.42 4.16
N GLY A 138 -7.86 -11.91 4.44
CA GLY A 138 -7.59 -11.12 5.64
C GLY A 138 -8.29 -9.76 5.60
N GLY A 139 -8.09 -8.99 6.64
CA GLY A 139 -8.68 -7.68 6.82
C GLY A 139 -9.88 -7.67 7.75
N LEU A 140 -10.11 -6.53 8.38
CA LEU A 140 -11.24 -6.27 9.26
C LEU A 140 -12.54 -6.17 8.47
N LEU A 141 -13.65 -6.61 9.04
CA LEU A 141 -14.95 -6.27 8.50
C LEU A 141 -15.19 -4.74 8.63
N PRO A 142 -15.90 -4.12 7.68
CA PRO A 142 -16.14 -2.67 7.69
C PRO A 142 -16.67 -2.12 9.02
N GLU A 143 -17.56 -2.87 9.69
CA GLU A 143 -18.13 -2.52 10.98
C GLU A 143 -17.15 -2.52 12.15
N GLU A 144 -16.06 -3.25 12.06
CA GLU A 144 -15.01 -3.36 13.08
C GLU A 144 -13.98 -2.22 12.98
N ALA A 145 -13.89 -1.58 11.80
CA ALA A 145 -12.81 -0.64 11.45
C ALA A 145 -12.69 0.53 12.43
N ASN A 146 -13.80 1.14 12.84
CA ASN A 146 -13.77 2.34 13.68
C ASN A 146 -13.24 2.05 15.10
N GLU A 147 -13.69 0.99 15.73
CA GLU A 147 -13.22 0.59 17.07
C GLU A 147 -11.75 0.19 17.02
N PHE A 148 -11.38 -0.61 16.02
CA PHE A 148 -9.99 -1.02 15.81
C PHE A 148 -9.05 0.17 15.61
N CYS A 149 -9.42 1.13 14.75
CA CYS A 149 -8.62 2.33 14.50
C CYS A 149 -8.46 3.19 15.76
N ARG A 150 -9.52 3.33 16.56
CA ARG A 150 -9.44 4.05 17.86
C ARG A 150 -8.47 3.39 18.82
N THR A 151 -8.55 2.06 18.96
CA THR A 151 -7.63 1.30 19.82
C THR A 151 -6.18 1.45 19.32
N LEU A 152 -5.95 1.38 18.01
CA LEU A 152 -4.59 1.58 17.47
C LEU A 152 -4.05 2.97 17.78
N ALA A 153 -4.86 3.99 17.59
CA ALA A 153 -4.43 5.38 17.80
C ALA A 153 -4.17 5.72 19.28
N SER A 154 -4.87 5.06 20.22
CA SER A 154 -4.72 5.33 21.67
C SER A 154 -3.65 4.49 22.36
N ASP A 155 -3.54 3.20 22.01
CA ASP A 155 -2.83 2.22 22.84
C ASP A 155 -1.45 1.81 22.29
N TYR A 156 -1.09 2.26 21.07
CA TYR A 156 0.14 1.84 20.39
C TYR A 156 1.02 3.03 19.98
N PRO A 157 1.80 3.62 20.92
CA PRO A 157 2.52 4.88 20.69
C PRO A 157 3.66 4.81 19.66
N HIS A 158 4.14 3.62 19.31
CA HIS A 158 5.15 3.45 18.26
C HIS A 158 4.53 3.07 16.90
N LEU A 159 3.19 3.06 16.80
CA LEU A 159 2.47 2.95 15.53
C LEU A 159 1.86 4.30 15.16
N CYS A 160 2.16 4.76 13.95
CA CYS A 160 1.49 5.92 13.38
C CYS A 160 0.38 5.42 12.46
N LEU A 161 -0.87 5.43 12.95
CA LEU A 161 -2.02 5.07 12.12
C LEU A 161 -2.25 6.16 11.07
N ARG A 162 -2.01 5.81 9.79
CA ARG A 162 -2.11 6.74 8.66
C ARG A 162 -3.42 6.64 7.90
N GLY A 163 -4.21 5.60 8.10
CA GLY A 163 -5.46 5.41 7.37
C GLY A 163 -5.83 3.96 7.09
N LEU A 164 -6.46 3.74 5.94
CA LEU A 164 -7.02 2.44 5.56
C LEU A 164 -6.41 1.91 4.26
N MET A 165 -6.36 0.59 4.15
CA MET A 165 -6.05 -0.13 2.93
C MET A 165 -7.18 -1.11 2.62
N THR A 166 -7.49 -1.31 1.33
CA THR A 166 -8.37 -2.40 0.91
C THR A 166 -7.91 -3.08 -0.36
N MET A 167 -8.21 -4.37 -0.45
CA MET A 167 -8.20 -5.15 -1.68
C MET A 167 -9.63 -5.57 -1.98
N ALA A 168 -10.24 -4.95 -3.00
CA ALA A 168 -11.56 -5.35 -3.46
C ALA A 168 -11.55 -6.78 -4.03
N PRO A 169 -12.70 -7.47 -4.08
CA PRO A 169 -12.83 -8.73 -4.80
C PRO A 169 -12.42 -8.59 -6.29
N ALA A 170 -12.01 -9.71 -6.88
CA ALA A 170 -11.83 -9.73 -8.32
C ALA A 170 -13.19 -9.58 -9.02
N VAL A 171 -13.25 -8.73 -10.03
CA VAL A 171 -14.46 -8.44 -10.81
C VAL A 171 -14.13 -8.52 -12.30
N GLU A 172 -15.15 -8.61 -13.16
CA GLU A 172 -14.95 -8.72 -14.60
C GLU A 172 -14.69 -7.35 -15.26
N ARG A 173 -15.37 -6.30 -14.79
CA ARG A 173 -15.28 -4.95 -15.35
C ARG A 173 -14.75 -3.97 -14.32
N GLU A 174 -13.89 -3.07 -14.73
CA GLU A 174 -13.25 -2.08 -13.87
C GLU A 174 -14.23 -1.26 -13.02
N GLU A 175 -15.40 -0.89 -13.61
CA GLU A 175 -16.43 -0.12 -12.92
C GLU A 175 -17.05 -0.83 -11.70
N GLU A 176 -17.00 -2.15 -11.66
CA GLU A 176 -17.54 -2.97 -10.57
C GLU A 176 -16.71 -2.87 -9.27
N TYR A 177 -15.50 -2.28 -9.34
CA TYR A 177 -14.72 -1.94 -8.15
C TYR A 177 -15.30 -0.76 -7.35
N ARG A 178 -16.08 0.15 -7.99
CA ARG A 178 -16.55 1.40 -7.37
C ARG A 178 -17.29 1.20 -6.03
N PRO A 179 -18.24 0.28 -5.89
CA PRO A 179 -18.95 0.11 -4.62
C PRO A 179 -18.00 -0.20 -3.45
N TYR A 180 -16.99 -1.03 -3.67
CA TYR A 180 -16.00 -1.40 -2.66
C TYR A 180 -15.10 -0.21 -2.27
N PHE A 181 -14.67 0.56 -3.25
CA PHE A 181 -13.85 1.75 -3.02
C PHE A 181 -14.64 2.86 -2.32
N ARG A 182 -15.89 3.09 -2.70
CA ARG A 182 -16.78 4.03 -2.01
C ARG A 182 -17.06 3.65 -0.58
N ALA A 183 -17.31 2.38 -0.31
CA ALA A 183 -17.52 1.89 1.05
C ALA A 183 -16.28 2.11 1.93
N THR A 184 -15.09 1.77 1.42
CA THR A 184 -13.85 2.00 2.17
C THR A 184 -13.54 3.49 2.33
N ARG A 185 -13.81 4.31 1.31
CA ARG A 185 -13.66 5.76 1.40
C ARG A 185 -14.56 6.36 2.48
N ALA A 186 -15.82 5.95 2.58
CA ALA A 186 -16.72 6.44 3.61
C ALA A 186 -16.20 6.16 5.03
N LEU A 187 -15.61 4.97 5.27
CA LEU A 187 -14.94 4.66 6.53
C LEU A 187 -13.72 5.55 6.78
N TRP A 188 -12.92 5.76 5.75
CA TRP A 188 -11.73 6.61 5.82
C TRP A 188 -12.10 8.08 6.08
N GLU A 189 -13.13 8.62 5.43
CA GLU A 189 -13.64 9.98 5.67
C GLU A 189 -14.13 10.14 7.12
N ALA A 190 -14.85 9.15 7.65
CA ALA A 190 -15.29 9.13 9.04
C ALA A 190 -14.11 9.10 10.03
N GLY A 191 -13.11 8.27 9.79
CA GLY A 191 -11.89 8.19 10.61
C GLY A 191 -11.06 9.47 10.54
N THR A 192 -10.97 10.09 9.36
CA THR A 192 -10.29 11.38 9.15
C THR A 192 -11.00 12.50 9.92
N ALA A 193 -12.34 12.59 9.83
CA ALA A 193 -13.14 13.57 10.57
C ALA A 193 -13.02 13.38 12.09
N ALA A 194 -12.80 12.15 12.55
CA ALA A 194 -12.55 11.84 13.96
C ALA A 194 -11.09 12.07 14.40
N GLY A 195 -10.20 12.54 13.50
CA GLY A 195 -8.79 12.80 13.82
C GLY A 195 -7.92 11.56 14.03
N LEU A 196 -8.33 10.38 13.55
CA LEU A 196 -7.64 9.11 13.82
C LEU A 196 -6.36 8.91 12.99
N PHE A 197 -6.19 9.58 11.84
CA PHE A 197 -5.16 9.28 10.85
C PHE A 197 -4.04 10.34 10.75
N GLY A 198 -3.97 11.28 11.67
CA GLY A 198 -2.97 12.35 11.67
C GLY A 198 -3.14 13.36 10.52
N GLU A 199 -2.07 14.11 10.21
CA GLU A 199 -2.13 15.26 9.29
C GLU A 199 -2.25 14.90 7.81
N ALA A 200 -1.79 13.72 7.40
CA ALA A 200 -1.82 13.28 6.00
C ALA A 200 -2.46 11.90 5.88
N PRO A 201 -3.79 11.81 5.94
CA PRO A 201 -4.52 10.55 5.88
C PRO A 201 -4.31 9.79 4.57
N VAL A 202 -4.09 8.48 4.67
CA VAL A 202 -3.85 7.60 3.53
C VAL A 202 -5.06 6.70 3.27
N LEU A 203 -5.55 6.71 2.03
CA LEU A 203 -6.52 5.74 1.52
C LEU A 203 -5.84 4.93 0.42
N SER A 204 -5.34 3.75 0.77
CA SER A 204 -4.63 2.86 -0.14
C SER A 204 -5.59 1.85 -0.76
N MET A 205 -5.94 2.06 -2.02
CA MET A 205 -6.83 1.18 -2.79
C MET A 205 -6.51 1.28 -4.29
N GLY A 206 -6.85 0.24 -5.05
CA GLY A 206 -6.55 0.16 -6.47
C GLY A 206 -5.22 -0.54 -6.77
N MET A 207 -5.28 -1.42 -7.75
CA MET A 207 -4.17 -2.22 -8.28
C MET A 207 -4.17 -2.13 -9.82
N SER A 208 -3.35 -2.92 -10.51
CA SER A 208 -3.19 -2.86 -11.98
C SER A 208 -4.50 -2.88 -12.77
N ASP A 209 -5.56 -3.53 -12.25
CA ASP A 209 -6.86 -3.64 -12.93
C ASP A 209 -7.87 -2.58 -12.47
N SER A 210 -7.52 -1.69 -11.54
CA SER A 210 -8.50 -0.83 -10.86
C SER A 210 -7.96 0.53 -10.39
N TYR A 211 -6.70 0.85 -10.68
CA TYR A 211 -6.10 2.09 -10.16
C TYR A 211 -6.76 3.37 -10.72
N ARG A 212 -7.30 3.32 -11.95
CA ARG A 212 -8.00 4.47 -12.53
C ARG A 212 -9.28 4.75 -11.77
N VAL A 213 -10.12 3.72 -11.59
CA VAL A 213 -11.35 3.85 -10.80
C VAL A 213 -11.05 4.21 -9.35
N ALA A 214 -9.98 3.65 -8.76
CA ALA A 214 -9.56 4.02 -7.41
C ALA A 214 -9.18 5.51 -7.31
N ALA A 215 -8.46 6.05 -8.29
CA ALA A 215 -8.11 7.47 -8.36
C ALA A 215 -9.37 8.36 -8.46
N GLU A 216 -10.34 7.98 -9.31
CA GLU A 216 -11.63 8.67 -9.40
C GLU A 216 -12.44 8.61 -8.11
N GLU A 217 -12.38 7.48 -7.40
CA GLU A 217 -13.06 7.30 -6.10
C GLU A 217 -12.28 7.86 -4.90
N GLY A 218 -11.14 8.52 -5.14
CA GLY A 218 -10.42 9.29 -4.11
C GLY A 218 -9.34 8.52 -3.36
N ALA A 219 -8.76 7.49 -3.96
CA ALA A 219 -7.52 6.92 -3.44
C ALA A 219 -6.46 8.01 -3.30
N THR A 220 -5.73 8.01 -2.18
CA THR A 220 -4.53 8.83 -2.01
C THR A 220 -3.26 8.05 -2.32
N MET A 221 -3.38 6.72 -2.41
CA MET A 221 -2.31 5.79 -2.73
C MET A 221 -2.86 4.62 -3.56
N VAL A 222 -2.12 4.23 -4.62
CA VAL A 222 -2.40 3.04 -5.44
C VAL A 222 -1.21 2.09 -5.44
N ARG A 223 -1.45 0.79 -5.63
CA ARG A 223 -0.42 -0.25 -5.60
C ARG A 223 -0.38 -0.97 -6.94
N VAL A 224 0.50 -0.57 -7.82
CA VAL A 224 0.59 -1.08 -9.18
C VAL A 224 1.83 -1.96 -9.36
N GLY A 225 1.66 -3.15 -9.88
CA GLY A 225 2.76 -4.08 -10.17
C GLY A 225 2.74 -4.52 -11.63
N ARG A 226 1.82 -5.38 -12.01
CA ARG A 226 1.77 -5.99 -13.35
C ARG A 226 1.91 -4.95 -14.47
N SER A 227 1.17 -3.88 -14.45
CA SER A 227 1.21 -2.84 -15.47
C SER A 227 2.56 -2.14 -15.63
N LEU A 228 3.47 -2.24 -14.65
CA LEU A 228 4.81 -1.66 -14.73
C LEU A 228 5.81 -2.58 -15.43
N PHE A 229 5.58 -3.91 -15.41
CA PHE A 229 6.56 -4.91 -15.82
C PHE A 229 6.16 -5.74 -17.04
N VAL A 230 5.00 -5.48 -17.65
CA VAL A 230 4.64 -6.13 -18.92
C VAL A 230 5.47 -5.53 -20.06
N LYS A 231 5.94 -6.39 -20.98
CA LYS A 231 6.77 -5.98 -22.13
C LYS A 231 5.96 -5.47 -23.34
N GLU A 232 4.62 -5.63 -23.29
CA GLU A 232 3.67 -5.15 -24.30
C GLU A 232 2.51 -4.43 -23.57
N PHE A 233 2.28 -3.18 -23.92
CA PHE A 233 1.09 -2.39 -23.61
C PHE A 233 0.32 -2.10 -24.87
#